data_f8e6b80ef058a380bd8559b3695a7cea
#
_entry.id   f8e6b80ef058a380bd8559b3695a7cea
#
_cell.length_a   1.000
_cell.length_b   1.000
_cell.length_c   1.000
_cell.angle_alpha   90.00
_cell.angle_beta   90.00
_cell.angle_gamma   90.00
#
_symmetry.space_group_name_H-M   'P 1'
#
loop_
_entity.id
_entity.type
_entity.pdbx_description
1 polymer ?
#
loop_
_entity_poly.entity_id
_entity_poly.type
_entity_poly.pdbx_seq_one_letter_code
_entity_poly.pdbx_strand_id
1 'polypeptide(L)'
;MTIEESVRLVVESAMLACGGEVFITKMPVVRIPDLAKAAIEELAPEFGREPYAIDTTIIGSKAGEKLYEELMTEEETTRAIELERYFVVLPAFRNLYEEISYNYSDDQRTGVDRPYVSRTEPAMTVEEIRSWLRESGLASNCVQAVTAD
;
A
#
# COMPACT_ATOMS: atom_id res chain seq x y z
N MET A 1 2.04 -4.58 0.00
CA MET A 1 3.38 -4.19 -0.48
C MET A 1 4.35 -5.34 -0.20
N THR A 2 5.10 -5.79 -1.18
CA THR A 2 6.14 -6.82 -1.03
C THR A 2 7.42 -6.23 -0.43
N ILE A 3 8.37 -7.10 -0.05
CA ILE A 3 9.68 -6.64 0.47
C ILE A 3 10.44 -5.87 -0.61
N GLU A 4 10.41 -6.35 -1.87
CA GLU A 4 11.05 -5.68 -3.00
C GLU A 4 10.45 -4.30 -3.27
N GLU A 5 9.13 -4.18 -3.22
CA GLU A 5 8.45 -2.88 -3.33
C GLU A 5 8.85 -1.92 -2.21
N SER A 6 9.03 -2.44 -0.98
CA SER A 6 9.47 -1.65 0.17
C SER A 6 10.91 -1.14 -0.01
N VAL A 7 11.82 -2.01 -0.45
CA VAL A 7 13.22 -1.64 -0.73
C VAL A 7 13.26 -0.60 -1.85
N ARG A 8 12.50 -0.81 -2.91
CA ARG A 8 12.42 0.12 -4.03
C ARG A 8 11.89 1.49 -3.60
N LEU A 9 10.83 1.52 -2.76
CA LEU A 9 10.30 2.76 -2.19
C LEU A 9 11.39 3.55 -1.45
N VAL A 10 12.15 2.88 -0.57
CA VAL A 10 13.22 3.54 0.21
C VAL A 10 14.32 4.08 -0.71
N VAL A 11 14.77 3.31 -1.68
CA VAL A 11 15.84 3.74 -2.60
C VAL A 11 15.37 4.89 -3.48
N GLU A 12 14.19 4.79 -4.09
CA GLU A 12 13.64 5.83 -4.97
C GLU A 12 13.38 7.13 -4.17
N SER A 13 12.78 7.04 -2.99
CA SER A 13 12.54 8.23 -2.16
C SER A 13 13.85 8.88 -1.70
N ALA A 14 14.86 8.11 -1.37
CA ALA A 14 16.18 8.65 -1.01
C ALA A 14 16.85 9.40 -2.17
N MET A 15 16.62 8.95 -3.42
CA MET A 15 17.15 9.62 -4.62
C MET A 15 16.36 10.88 -5.00
N LEU A 16 15.08 10.93 -4.66
CA LEU A 16 14.20 12.08 -4.92
C LEU A 16 14.27 13.13 -3.82
N ALA A 17 14.64 12.73 -2.60
CA ALA A 17 14.58 13.57 -1.41
C ALA A 17 15.41 14.85 -1.55
N CYS A 18 14.79 15.98 -1.21
CA CYS A 18 15.43 17.29 -1.10
C CYS A 18 15.84 17.59 0.35
N GLY A 19 15.09 17.09 1.33
CA GLY A 19 15.38 17.16 2.76
C GLY A 19 14.19 17.57 3.62
N GLY A 20 13.89 16.77 4.63
CA GLY A 20 12.86 17.02 5.63
C GLY A 20 11.43 16.67 5.24
N GLU A 21 11.17 16.29 3.99
CA GLU A 21 9.86 15.82 3.51
C GLU A 21 9.62 14.34 3.81
N VAL A 22 8.35 13.95 3.77
CA VAL A 22 7.90 12.56 3.92
C VAL A 22 7.29 12.06 2.62
N PHE A 23 7.79 10.95 2.11
CA PHE A 23 7.23 10.28 0.93
C PHE A 23 6.20 9.25 1.34
N ILE A 24 5.00 9.36 0.80
CA ILE A 24 3.89 8.43 1.00
C ILE A 24 3.59 7.76 -0.32
N THR A 25 3.77 6.44 -0.40
CA THR A 25 3.48 5.69 -1.61
C THR A 25 1.98 5.54 -1.83
N LYS A 26 1.54 5.66 -3.08
CA LYS A 26 0.16 5.37 -3.49
C LYS A 26 -0.01 3.86 -3.60
N MET A 27 -0.48 3.23 -2.51
CA MET A 27 -0.71 1.78 -2.47
C MET A 27 -2.15 1.44 -2.84
N PRO A 28 -2.38 0.34 -3.57
CA PRO A 28 -3.73 -0.17 -3.75
C PRO A 28 -4.33 -0.61 -2.42
N VAL A 29 -5.62 -0.37 -2.25
CA VAL A 29 -6.37 -0.78 -1.05
C VAL A 29 -6.91 -2.18 -1.25
N VAL A 30 -6.79 -3.00 -0.23
CA VAL A 30 -7.28 -4.38 -0.22
C VAL A 30 -8.20 -4.59 0.98
N ARG A 31 -9.39 -5.14 0.74
CA ARG A 31 -10.27 -5.60 1.82
C ARG A 31 -9.85 -6.98 2.28
N ILE A 32 -9.70 -7.18 3.57
CA ILE A 32 -9.25 -8.46 4.13
C ILE A 32 -10.13 -9.64 3.72
N PRO A 33 -11.48 -9.55 3.70
CA PRO A 33 -12.31 -10.65 3.19
C PRO A 33 -12.06 -10.98 1.71
N ASP A 34 -11.82 -9.96 0.87
CA ASP A 34 -11.54 -10.15 -0.54
C ASP A 34 -10.16 -10.77 -0.76
N LEU A 35 -9.16 -10.38 0.06
CA LEU A 35 -7.85 -11.02 0.08
C LEU A 35 -7.94 -12.49 0.50
N ALA A 36 -8.71 -12.80 1.55
CA ALA A 36 -8.90 -14.18 1.99
C ALA A 36 -9.55 -15.03 0.89
N LYS A 37 -10.58 -14.50 0.24
CA LYS A 37 -11.23 -15.17 -0.90
C LYS A 37 -10.26 -15.40 -2.06
N ALA A 38 -9.52 -14.39 -2.48
CA ALA A 38 -8.54 -14.49 -3.55
C ALA A 38 -7.44 -15.52 -3.21
N ALA A 39 -6.93 -15.51 -1.98
CA ALA A 39 -5.92 -16.45 -1.52
C ALA A 39 -6.46 -17.89 -1.51
N ILE A 40 -7.68 -18.14 -1.06
CA ILE A 40 -8.32 -19.45 -1.10
C ILE A 40 -8.45 -19.93 -2.54
N GLU A 41 -8.96 -19.10 -3.45
CA GLU A 41 -9.15 -19.45 -4.85
C GLU A 41 -7.83 -19.77 -5.58
N GLU A 42 -6.73 -19.10 -5.21
CA GLU A 42 -5.41 -19.32 -5.83
C GLU A 42 -4.63 -20.49 -5.20
N LEU A 43 -4.68 -20.62 -3.87
CA LEU A 43 -3.81 -21.56 -3.17
C LEU A 43 -4.46 -22.93 -2.92
N ALA A 44 -5.77 -23.00 -2.70
CA ALA A 44 -6.42 -24.27 -2.37
C ALA A 44 -6.14 -25.40 -3.39
N PRO A 45 -6.19 -25.14 -4.73
CA PRO A 45 -5.89 -26.15 -5.73
C PRO A 45 -4.46 -26.68 -5.63
N GLU A 46 -3.48 -25.86 -5.29
CA GLU A 46 -2.07 -26.25 -5.13
C GLU A 46 -1.87 -27.26 -3.99
N PHE A 47 -2.77 -27.24 -3.00
CA PHE A 47 -2.79 -28.19 -1.89
C PHE A 47 -3.81 -29.32 -2.08
N GLY A 48 -4.33 -29.51 -3.31
CA GLY A 48 -5.32 -30.53 -3.62
C GLY A 48 -6.66 -30.34 -2.89
N ARG A 49 -7.00 -29.10 -2.58
CA ARG A 49 -8.26 -28.72 -1.93
C ARG A 49 -9.14 -27.96 -2.89
N GLU A 50 -10.44 -28.18 -2.77
CA GLU A 50 -11.43 -27.38 -3.50
C GLU A 50 -11.67 -26.06 -2.75
N PRO A 51 -11.63 -24.91 -3.43
CA PRO A 51 -11.84 -23.61 -2.79
C PRO A 51 -13.14 -23.50 -2.00
N TYR A 52 -14.24 -24.10 -2.51
CA TYR A 52 -15.55 -24.09 -1.86
C TYR A 52 -15.61 -24.95 -0.59
N ALA A 53 -14.63 -25.81 -0.35
CA ALA A 53 -14.55 -26.64 0.84
C ALA A 53 -13.83 -25.92 2.02
N ILE A 54 -13.40 -24.69 1.81
CA ILE A 54 -12.69 -23.90 2.82
C ILE A 54 -13.62 -22.79 3.33
N ASP A 55 -14.04 -22.90 4.59
CA ASP A 55 -14.87 -21.91 5.24
C ASP A 55 -14.03 -20.76 5.81
N THR A 56 -14.56 -19.55 5.69
CA THR A 56 -13.99 -18.37 6.33
C THR A 56 -14.85 -17.94 7.52
N THR A 57 -14.21 -17.70 8.66
CA THR A 57 -14.89 -17.24 9.87
C THR A 57 -14.46 -15.81 10.21
N ILE A 58 -15.43 -14.90 10.33
CA ILE A 58 -15.18 -13.54 10.76
C ILE A 58 -15.07 -13.54 12.30
N ILE A 59 -13.88 -13.29 12.81
CA ILE A 59 -13.62 -13.24 14.26
C ILE A 59 -13.78 -11.83 14.87
N GLY A 60 -14.08 -10.81 14.03
CA GLY A 60 -14.17 -9.42 14.43
C GLY A 60 -12.79 -8.76 14.65
N SER A 61 -12.81 -7.47 14.99
CA SER A 61 -11.58 -6.74 15.31
C SER A 61 -11.18 -6.97 16.76
N LYS A 62 -9.87 -7.06 17.01
CA LYS A 62 -9.32 -7.10 18.38
C LYS A 62 -9.12 -5.69 18.91
N ALA A 63 -9.00 -5.57 20.24
CA ALA A 63 -8.71 -4.28 20.88
C ALA A 63 -7.38 -3.71 20.36
N GLY A 64 -7.41 -2.46 19.91
CA GLY A 64 -6.24 -1.78 19.34
C GLY A 64 -6.08 -1.92 17.82
N GLU A 65 -6.86 -2.77 17.16
CA GLU A 65 -6.87 -2.85 15.69
C GLU A 65 -7.64 -1.68 15.09
N LYS A 66 -7.07 -1.06 14.05
CA LYS A 66 -7.78 -0.08 13.22
C LYS A 66 -8.50 -0.80 12.08
N LEU A 67 -9.70 -0.33 11.76
CA LEU A 67 -10.48 -0.84 10.62
C LEU A 67 -10.04 -0.24 9.28
N TYR A 68 -9.19 0.76 9.29
CA TYR A 68 -8.65 1.42 8.11
C TYR A 68 -7.28 2.03 8.45
N GLU A 69 -6.46 2.24 7.43
CA GLU A 69 -5.18 2.93 7.54
C GLU A 69 -5.29 4.35 6.97
N GLU A 70 -4.67 5.29 7.64
CA GLU A 70 -4.53 6.67 7.23
C GLU A 70 -3.05 6.95 7.01
N LEU A 71 -2.67 7.17 5.75
CA LEU A 71 -1.28 7.42 5.35
C LEU A 71 -0.99 8.92 5.21
N MET A 72 -2.01 9.72 4.95
CA MET A 72 -1.92 11.19 4.91
C MET A 72 -3.19 11.78 5.52
N THR A 73 -2.99 12.65 6.48
CA THR A 73 -4.07 13.34 7.21
C THR A 73 -4.60 14.54 6.43
N GLU A 74 -5.76 15.06 6.83
CA GLU A 74 -6.36 16.29 6.29
C GLU A 74 -5.40 17.49 6.43
N GLU A 75 -4.71 17.63 7.55
CA GLU A 75 -3.74 18.73 7.76
C GLU A 75 -2.59 18.64 6.76
N GLU A 76 -2.06 17.46 6.52
CA GLU A 76 -0.93 17.21 5.63
C GLU A 76 -1.25 17.52 4.16
N THR A 77 -2.51 17.42 3.73
CA THR A 77 -2.91 17.77 2.36
C THR A 77 -2.55 19.20 2.01
N THR A 78 -2.60 20.12 2.97
CA THR A 78 -2.33 21.56 2.77
C THR A 78 -0.88 21.83 2.34
N ARG A 79 0.03 20.92 2.62
CA ARG A 79 1.45 21.01 2.31
C ARG A 79 1.97 19.79 1.54
N ALA A 80 1.07 19.04 0.92
CA ALA A 80 1.42 17.89 0.10
C ALA A 80 1.60 18.28 -1.37
N ILE A 81 2.52 17.59 -2.03
CA ILE A 81 2.72 17.59 -3.48
C ILE A 81 2.34 16.22 -3.99
N GLU A 82 1.53 16.15 -5.03
CA GLU A 82 1.17 14.91 -5.68
C GLU A 82 2.13 14.62 -6.84
N LEU A 83 2.79 13.47 -6.79
CA LEU A 83 3.55 12.87 -7.88
C LEU A 83 2.79 11.65 -8.42
N GLU A 84 3.25 11.10 -9.52
CA GLU A 84 2.63 9.90 -10.12
C GLU A 84 2.49 8.74 -9.11
N ARG A 85 3.57 8.43 -8.39
CA ARG A 85 3.63 7.27 -7.47
C ARG A 85 3.60 7.61 -5.99
N TYR A 86 3.77 8.89 -5.65
CA TYR A 86 3.92 9.36 -4.27
C TYR A 86 3.07 10.60 -3.99
N PHE A 87 2.69 10.74 -2.73
CA PHE A 87 2.47 12.05 -2.15
C PHE A 87 3.73 12.45 -1.38
N VAL A 88 4.14 13.69 -1.49
CA VAL A 88 5.29 14.24 -0.79
C VAL A 88 4.79 15.29 0.17
N VAL A 89 4.82 14.99 1.47
CA VAL A 89 4.40 15.92 2.52
C VAL A 89 5.59 16.76 2.94
N LEU A 90 5.51 18.06 2.67
CA LEU A 90 6.56 19.00 3.00
C LEU A 90 6.64 19.26 4.51
N PRO A 91 7.81 19.67 5.04
CA PRO A 91 7.97 19.98 6.45
C PRO A 91 6.97 21.05 6.92
N ALA A 92 6.37 20.83 8.10
CA ALA A 92 5.46 21.80 8.71
C ALA A 92 6.19 23.11 9.09
N PHE A 93 7.46 23.02 9.48
CA PHE A 93 8.29 24.15 9.88
C PHE A 93 9.28 24.52 8.76
N ARG A 94 8.78 25.16 7.72
CA ARG A 94 9.59 25.56 6.55
C ARG A 94 10.77 26.46 6.90
N ASN A 95 10.69 27.26 7.96
CA ASN A 95 11.77 28.16 8.38
C ASN A 95 13.11 27.43 8.66
N LEU A 96 13.06 26.14 8.94
CA LEU A 96 14.27 25.31 9.11
C LEU A 96 14.86 24.84 7.76
N TYR A 97 14.12 25.02 6.67
CA TYR A 97 14.42 24.49 5.33
C TYR A 97 14.25 25.55 4.25
N GLU A 98 14.48 26.84 4.59
CA GLU A 98 14.24 27.97 3.68
C GLU A 98 15.07 27.91 2.39
N GLU A 99 16.24 27.27 2.44
CA GLU A 99 17.13 27.14 1.29
C GLU A 99 16.78 25.95 0.37
N ILE A 100 15.80 25.11 0.75
CA ILE A 100 15.46 23.91 -0.01
C ILE A 100 14.34 24.22 -1.00
N SER A 101 14.61 23.97 -2.27
CA SER A 101 13.61 24.02 -3.34
C SER A 101 13.06 22.62 -3.60
N TYR A 102 11.78 22.42 -3.29
CA TYR A 102 11.07 21.17 -3.53
C TYR A 102 10.51 21.12 -4.94
N ASN A 103 11.33 20.67 -5.89
CA ASN A 103 10.96 20.54 -7.29
C ASN A 103 11.31 19.13 -7.78
N TYR A 104 10.30 18.28 -8.00
CA TYR A 104 10.49 16.86 -8.29
C TYR A 104 10.36 16.51 -9.77
N SER A 105 9.40 17.14 -10.47
CA SER A 105 9.16 16.92 -11.91
C SER A 105 8.18 17.95 -12.45
N ASP A 106 8.11 18.04 -13.79
CA ASP A 106 7.17 18.93 -14.48
C ASP A 106 5.70 18.52 -14.30
N ASP A 107 5.43 17.26 -13.96
CA ASP A 107 4.08 16.71 -13.73
C ASP A 107 3.61 16.79 -12.27
N GLN A 108 4.37 17.47 -11.41
CA GLN A 108 3.96 17.63 -10.01
C GLN A 108 2.70 18.52 -9.90
N ARG A 109 1.75 18.07 -9.07
CA ARG A 109 0.59 18.87 -8.69
C ARG A 109 0.77 19.39 -7.27
N THR A 110 0.68 20.69 -7.10
CA THR A 110 0.68 21.33 -5.78
C THR A 110 -0.73 21.36 -5.23
N GLY A 111 -0.88 20.92 -3.98
CA GLY A 111 -2.17 20.78 -3.31
C GLY A 111 -2.85 19.46 -3.60
N VAL A 112 -3.20 18.78 -2.53
CA VAL A 112 -3.94 17.53 -2.56
C VAL A 112 -5.30 17.78 -1.92
N ASP A 113 -6.37 17.45 -2.63
CA ASP A 113 -7.73 17.85 -2.25
C ASP A 113 -8.32 17.02 -1.09
N ARG A 114 -7.71 15.89 -0.77
CA ARG A 114 -8.25 14.96 0.24
C ARG A 114 -7.16 14.14 0.93
N PRO A 115 -7.39 13.71 2.18
CA PRO A 115 -6.49 12.82 2.88
C PRO A 115 -6.41 11.46 2.18
N TYR A 116 -5.30 10.75 2.40
CA TYR A 116 -5.11 9.42 1.84
C TYR A 116 -5.42 8.36 2.89
N VAL A 117 -6.65 7.86 2.84
CA VAL A 117 -7.24 6.95 3.83
C VAL A 117 -7.83 5.74 3.13
N SER A 118 -7.46 4.53 3.54
CA SER A 118 -7.88 3.29 2.88
C SER A 118 -9.41 3.10 2.83
N ARG A 119 -10.15 3.74 3.74
CA ARG A 119 -11.62 3.68 3.78
C ARG A 119 -12.28 4.40 2.59
N THR A 120 -11.63 5.44 2.06
CA THR A 120 -12.18 6.30 0.98
C THR A 120 -11.61 6.00 -0.38
N GLU A 121 -10.51 5.25 -0.43
CA GLU A 121 -9.89 4.84 -1.69
C GLU A 121 -10.59 3.61 -2.29
N PRO A 122 -10.61 3.50 -3.65
CA PRO A 122 -11.15 2.32 -4.31
C PRO A 122 -10.34 1.08 -3.92
N ALA A 123 -11.04 0.03 -3.48
CA ALA A 123 -10.41 -1.24 -3.17
C ALA A 123 -10.28 -2.10 -4.42
N MET A 124 -9.20 -2.89 -4.49
CA MET A 124 -9.03 -3.93 -5.50
C MET A 124 -10.17 -4.93 -5.46
N THR A 125 -10.58 -5.37 -6.63
CA THR A 125 -11.49 -6.50 -6.80
C THR A 125 -10.77 -7.83 -6.48
N VAL A 126 -11.53 -8.88 -6.21
CA VAL A 126 -10.98 -10.22 -5.98
C VAL A 126 -10.09 -10.67 -7.15
N GLU A 127 -10.48 -10.38 -8.39
CA GLU A 127 -9.72 -10.76 -9.57
C GLU A 127 -8.40 -9.98 -9.70
N GLU A 128 -8.38 -8.69 -9.41
CA GLU A 128 -7.16 -7.90 -9.35
C GLU A 128 -6.21 -8.39 -8.26
N ILE A 129 -6.74 -8.77 -7.08
CA ILE A 129 -5.95 -9.36 -6.00
C ILE A 129 -5.35 -10.70 -6.45
N ARG A 130 -6.11 -11.54 -7.13
CA ARG A 130 -5.63 -12.82 -7.68
C ARG A 130 -4.48 -12.61 -8.68
N SER A 131 -4.64 -11.68 -9.64
CA SER A 131 -3.55 -11.32 -10.57
C SER A 131 -2.31 -10.86 -9.82
N TRP A 132 -2.48 -9.99 -8.84
CA TRP A 132 -1.37 -9.50 -8.02
C TRP A 132 -0.67 -10.61 -7.22
N LEU A 133 -1.41 -11.56 -6.64
CA LEU A 133 -0.85 -12.73 -5.93
C LEU A 133 0.01 -13.60 -6.85
N ARG A 134 -0.44 -13.81 -8.10
CA ARG A 134 0.32 -14.56 -9.11
C ARG A 134 1.59 -13.82 -9.55
N GLU A 135 1.45 -12.55 -9.92
CA GLU A 135 2.54 -11.73 -10.45
C GLU A 135 3.63 -11.45 -9.40
N SER A 136 3.24 -11.26 -8.14
CA SER A 136 4.19 -11.06 -7.03
C SER A 136 4.94 -12.32 -6.61
N GLY A 137 4.56 -13.50 -7.11
CA GLY A 137 5.14 -14.78 -6.72
C GLY A 137 4.83 -15.21 -5.28
N LEU A 138 4.00 -14.47 -4.56
CA LEU A 138 3.64 -14.79 -3.16
C LEU A 138 2.93 -16.12 -3.05
N ALA A 139 2.06 -16.46 -3.99
CA ALA A 139 1.39 -17.75 -4.04
C ALA A 139 2.40 -18.90 -4.13
N SER A 140 3.35 -18.83 -5.06
CA SER A 140 4.39 -19.86 -5.24
C SER A 140 5.32 -19.97 -4.03
N ASN A 141 5.68 -18.86 -3.40
CA ASN A 141 6.51 -18.83 -2.21
C ASN A 141 5.81 -19.48 -1.00
N CYS A 142 4.51 -19.25 -0.84
CA CYS A 142 3.71 -19.91 0.22
C CYS A 142 3.68 -21.43 0.04
N VAL A 143 3.48 -21.92 -1.18
CA VAL A 143 3.46 -23.36 -1.48
C VAL A 143 4.82 -23.98 -1.17
N GLN A 144 5.92 -23.38 -1.60
CA GLN A 144 7.27 -23.87 -1.33
C GLN A 144 7.60 -23.92 0.17
N ALA A 145 7.20 -22.91 0.93
CA ALA A 145 7.45 -22.86 2.37
C ALA A 145 6.76 -24.00 3.13
N VAL A 146 5.53 -24.36 2.72
CA VAL A 146 4.75 -25.44 3.39
C VAL A 146 5.19 -26.84 2.96
N THR A 147 5.75 -27.00 1.77
CA THR A 147 6.20 -28.31 1.25
C THR A 147 7.65 -28.63 1.62
N ALA A 148 8.38 -27.71 2.24
CA ALA A 148 9.77 -27.88 2.67
C ALA A 148 9.92 -28.45 4.09
N ASP A 149 8.83 -28.53 4.86
CA ASP A 149 8.74 -29.16 6.20
C ASP A 149 8.15 -30.59 6.10
#